data_2fa77e9226b0f9074afb7518c5d36f82
#
_entry.id   2fa77e9226b0f9074afb7518c5d36f82
#
_cell.length_a   1.000
_cell.length_b   1.000
_cell.length_c   1.000
_cell.angle_alpha   90.00
_cell.angle_beta   90.00
_cell.angle_gamma   90.00
#
_symmetry.space_group_name_H-M   'P 1'
#
loop_
_entity.id
_entity.type
_entity.pdbx_description
1 polymer ?
#
loop_
_entity_poly.entity_id
_entity_poly.type
_entity_poly.pdbx_seq_one_letter_code
_entity_poly.pdbx_strand_id
1 'polypeptide(L)' 'MPDNSREAELLTLLQAREEESRRLKQEAASFKAEVTLLKTENTLLRQKIDLLVRRIFGASSEPSGAR' A
#
# COMPACT_ATOMS: atom_id res chain seq x y z
N MET A 1 -41.40 15.56 24.95
CA MET A 1 -41.12 14.23 24.61
C MET A 1 -39.69 13.88 24.72
N PRO A 2 -39.35 13.21 25.74
CA PRO A 2 -37.95 12.84 25.95
C PRO A 2 -37.43 11.93 24.87
N ASP A 3 -38.27 11.21 24.19
CA ASP A 3 -37.82 10.26 23.21
C ASP A 3 -37.21 10.93 22.01
N ASN A 4 -37.67 12.12 21.64
CA ASN A 4 -37.14 12.83 20.49
C ASN A 4 -35.69 13.22 20.72
N SER A 5 -35.39 13.61 21.92
CA SER A 5 -34.04 14.00 22.27
C SER A 5 -33.10 12.81 22.15
N ARG A 6 -33.55 11.67 22.61
CA ARG A 6 -32.77 10.47 22.54
C ARG A 6 -32.54 10.01 21.12
N GLU A 7 -33.59 10.08 20.35
CA GLU A 7 -33.47 9.71 18.94
C GLU A 7 -32.50 10.61 18.20
N ALA A 8 -32.57 11.90 18.51
CA ALA A 8 -31.66 12.83 17.89
C ALA A 8 -30.22 12.53 18.27
N GLU A 9 -29.99 12.18 19.53
CA GLU A 9 -28.67 11.81 19.97
C GLU A 9 -28.16 10.56 19.28
N LEU A 10 -29.03 9.57 19.13
CA LEU A 10 -28.66 8.33 18.47
C LEU A 10 -28.33 8.57 17.01
N LEU A 11 -29.12 9.41 16.35
CA LEU A 11 -28.84 9.74 14.96
C LEU A 11 -27.51 10.44 14.81
N THR A 12 -27.22 11.35 15.72
CA THR A 12 -25.94 12.05 15.69
C THR A 12 -24.77 11.07 15.85
N LEU A 13 -24.92 10.14 16.77
CA LEU A 13 -23.89 9.15 17.00
C LEU A 13 -23.71 8.24 15.79
N LEU A 14 -24.81 7.84 15.19
CA LEU A 14 -24.74 7.00 14.00
C LEU A 14 -24.07 7.72 12.86
N GLN A 15 -24.39 8.98 12.68
CA GLN A 15 -23.80 9.75 11.61
C GLN A 15 -22.30 9.92 11.83
N ALA A 16 -21.91 10.17 13.08
CA ALA A 16 -20.49 10.29 13.41
C ALA A 16 -19.77 9.00 13.13
N ARG A 17 -20.38 7.89 13.47
CA ARG A 17 -19.77 6.59 13.23
C ARG A 17 -19.66 6.27 11.75
N GLU A 18 -20.67 6.64 11.00
CA GLU A 18 -20.64 6.41 9.57
C GLU A 18 -19.56 7.24 8.90
N GLU A 19 -19.40 8.46 9.35
CA GLU A 19 -18.36 9.31 8.81
C GLU A 19 -16.98 8.80 9.15
N GLU A 20 -16.81 8.36 10.37
CA GLU A 20 -15.54 7.80 10.79
C GLU A 20 -15.24 6.54 10.01
N SER A 21 -16.24 5.69 9.81
CA SER A 21 -16.05 4.47 9.06
C SER A 21 -15.65 4.76 7.61
N ARG A 22 -16.26 5.77 7.04
CA ARG A 22 -15.96 6.18 5.68
C ARG A 22 -14.53 6.68 5.57
N ARG A 23 -14.13 7.49 6.54
CA ARG A 23 -12.77 8.02 6.55
C ARG A 23 -11.74 6.91 6.71
N LEU A 24 -12.02 5.96 7.60
CA LEU A 24 -11.13 4.83 7.80
C LEU A 24 -11.02 3.98 6.55
N LYS A 25 -12.11 3.79 5.85
CA LYS A 25 -12.08 3.03 4.61
C LYS A 25 -11.24 3.74 3.55
N GLN A 26 -11.35 5.04 3.49
CA GLN A 26 -10.56 5.81 2.55
C GLN A 26 -9.09 5.74 2.89
N GLU A 27 -8.76 5.83 4.16
CA GLU A 27 -7.37 5.72 4.58
C GLU A 27 -6.82 4.34 4.28
N ALA A 28 -7.62 3.31 4.53
CA ALA A 28 -7.19 1.96 4.25
C ALA A 28 -6.95 1.76 2.75
N ALA A 29 -7.81 2.32 1.93
CA ALA A 29 -7.65 2.22 0.48
C ALA A 29 -6.40 2.96 0.03
N SER A 30 -6.14 4.09 0.64
CA SER A 30 -4.97 4.88 0.33
C SER A 30 -3.69 4.14 0.70
N PHE A 31 -3.66 3.55 1.88
CA PHE A 31 -2.53 2.75 2.30
C PHE A 31 -2.32 1.56 1.38
N LYS A 32 -3.40 0.92 1.00
CA LYS A 32 -3.31 -0.21 0.12
C LYS A 32 -2.69 0.17 -1.22
N ALA A 33 -3.09 1.32 -1.73
CA ALA A 33 -2.54 1.81 -2.99
C ALA A 33 -1.05 2.10 -2.84
N GLU A 34 -0.66 2.70 -1.72
CA GLU A 34 0.74 2.98 -1.47
C GLU A 34 1.55 1.71 -1.37
N VAL A 35 1.03 0.71 -0.68
CA VAL A 35 1.72 -0.55 -0.55
C VAL A 35 1.91 -1.19 -1.93
N THR A 36 0.88 -1.15 -2.75
CA THR A 36 0.98 -1.70 -4.09
C THR A 36 2.04 -0.97 -4.91
N LEU A 37 2.06 0.34 -4.81
CA LEU A 37 3.03 1.13 -5.52
C LEU A 37 4.45 0.81 -5.05
N LEU A 38 4.64 0.73 -3.76
CA LEU A 38 5.94 0.40 -3.20
C LEU A 38 6.42 -0.98 -3.63
N LYS A 39 5.50 -1.93 -3.68
CA LYS A 39 5.85 -3.27 -4.13
C LYS A 39 6.30 -3.26 -5.59
N THR A 40 5.61 -2.49 -6.40
CA THR A 40 5.98 -2.37 -7.80
C THR A 40 7.36 -1.74 -7.94
N GLU A 41 7.59 -0.65 -7.21
CA GLU A 41 8.87 0.00 -7.24
C GLU A 41 9.98 -0.91 -6.76
N ASN A 42 9.69 -1.69 -5.73
CA ASN A 42 10.65 -2.63 -5.20
C ASN A 42 11.02 -3.67 -6.24
N THR A 43 10.02 -4.19 -6.93
CA THR A 43 10.26 -5.17 -7.97
C THR A 43 11.11 -4.60 -9.08
N LEU A 44 10.81 -3.38 -9.49
CA LEU A 44 11.58 -2.74 -10.56
C LEU A 44 13.02 -2.50 -10.13
N LEU A 45 13.21 -2.08 -8.90
CA LEU A 45 14.55 -1.86 -8.38
C LEU A 45 15.34 -3.14 -8.33
N ARG A 46 14.70 -4.22 -7.91
CA ARG A 46 15.36 -5.52 -7.86
C ARG A 46 15.76 -5.98 -9.25
N GLN A 47 14.89 -5.75 -10.20
CA GLN A 47 15.19 -6.11 -11.58
C GLN A 47 16.38 -5.32 -12.09
N LYS A 48 16.43 -4.04 -11.76
CA LYS A 48 17.57 -3.23 -12.16
C LYS A 48 18.86 -3.70 -11.52
N ILE A 49 18.79 -4.03 -10.24
CA ILE A 49 19.96 -4.54 -9.56
C ILE A 49 20.41 -5.85 -10.17
N ASP A 50 19.46 -6.72 -10.47
CA ASP A 50 19.80 -8.00 -11.11
C ASP A 50 20.48 -7.78 -12.44
N LEU A 51 19.99 -6.85 -13.23
CA LEU A 51 20.58 -6.55 -14.51
C LEU A 51 21.99 -6.01 -14.34
N LEU A 52 22.19 -5.14 -13.38
CA LEU A 52 23.51 -4.58 -13.12
C LEU A 52 24.48 -5.66 -12.67
N VAL A 53 24.01 -6.51 -11.78
CA VAL A 53 24.85 -7.59 -11.29
C VAL A 53 25.25 -8.52 -12.45
N ARG A 54 24.30 -8.85 -13.29
CA ARG A 54 24.61 -9.69 -14.44
C ARG A 54 25.59 -9.02 -15.37
N ARG A 55 25.43 -7.73 -15.57
CA ARG A 55 26.31 -7.01 -16.46
C ARG A 55 27.73 -7.00 -15.92
N ILE A 56 27.87 -6.78 -14.64
CA ILE A 56 29.18 -6.69 -14.03
C ILE A 56 29.80 -8.07 -13.83
N PHE A 57 29.08 -8.93 -13.16
CA PHE A 57 29.64 -10.24 -12.80
C PHE A 57 29.45 -11.28 -13.88
N GLY A 58 28.39 -11.15 -14.64
CA GLY A 58 28.16 -12.07 -15.74
C GLY A 58 29.26 -11.95 -16.78
N ALA A 59 29.62 -10.74 -17.11
CA ALA A 59 30.67 -10.54 -18.09
C ALA A 59 31.99 -11.01 -17.52
N SER A 60 32.22 -10.78 -16.26
CA SER A 60 33.45 -11.23 -15.65
C SER A 60 33.50 -12.71 -15.53
N SER A 61 32.41 -13.32 -15.14
CA SER A 61 32.43 -14.74 -14.90
C SER A 61 32.41 -15.53 -16.18
N GLU A 62 31.94 -14.96 -17.27
CA GLU A 62 31.89 -15.67 -18.49
C GLU A 62 33.25 -16.19 -18.93
N PRO A 63 34.25 -15.36 -18.95
CA PRO A 63 35.56 -15.87 -19.31
C PRO A 63 36.00 -16.94 -18.37
N SER A 64 35.71 -16.76 -17.12
CA SER A 64 36.05 -17.77 -16.16
C SER A 64 35.18 -18.99 -16.34
N GLY A 65 33.92 -18.76 -16.64
CA GLY A 65 33.03 -19.87 -16.87
C GLY A 65 33.44 -20.69 -18.06
N ALA A 66 34.08 -20.08 -18.96
CA ALA A 66 34.50 -20.77 -20.15
C ALA A 66 35.50 -21.87 -19.83
N ARG A 67 36.06 -21.80 -18.69
CA ARG A 67 36.94 -22.88 -18.30
C ARG A 67 36.25 -24.07 -17.72
#